data_5fdf58d43da7150a982a86a54cb162ac
#
_entry.id   5fdf58d43da7150a982a86a54cb162ac
#
_cell.length_a   1.000
_cell.length_b   1.000
_cell.length_c   1.000
_cell.angle_alpha   90.00
_cell.angle_beta   90.00
_cell.angle_gamma   90.00
#
_symmetry.space_group_name_H-M   'P 1'
#
loop_
_entity.id
_entity.type
_entity.pdbx_description
1 polymer ?
#
loop_
_entity_poly.entity_id
_entity_poly.type
_entity_poly.pdbx_seq_one_letter_code
_entity_poly.pdbx_strand_id
1 'polypeptide(L)'
;MVASAYAFMNLMSRPAGGWLSDKFGRKTVLLILTAGLAAGYFGMSIVNSAWPLWLAVAMAMACSFFVQSGEGAVFAAVPLIKRRLTGQIAGMTGAYGNVGAVCYLTVLASVDYSSFFLVIAGTAVVGFITLLFMEEPKGQMAEVREDGTVELIDVADK
;
A
#
# COMPACT_ATOMS: atom_id res chain seq x y z
N MET A 1 10.72 -14.94 -18.14
CA MET A 1 9.43 -15.46 -17.64
C MET A 1 9.08 -14.97 -16.23
N VAL A 2 9.94 -15.12 -15.20
CA VAL A 2 9.62 -14.63 -13.83
C VAL A 2 9.39 -13.11 -13.79
N ALA A 3 10.24 -12.32 -14.43
CA ALA A 3 10.09 -10.87 -14.50
C ALA A 3 8.80 -10.42 -15.20
N SER A 4 8.39 -11.13 -16.24
CA SER A 4 7.13 -10.82 -16.96
C SER A 4 5.90 -11.17 -16.12
N ALA A 5 5.94 -12.29 -15.39
CA ALA A 5 4.88 -12.66 -14.45
C ALA A 5 4.76 -11.65 -13.30
N TYR A 6 5.89 -11.17 -12.79
CA TYR A 6 5.94 -10.12 -11.76
C TYR A 6 5.32 -8.81 -12.26
N ALA A 7 5.68 -8.36 -13.48
CA ALA A 7 5.12 -7.15 -14.09
C ALA A 7 3.61 -7.27 -14.33
N PHE A 8 3.14 -8.43 -14.79
CA PHE A 8 1.71 -8.69 -14.98
C PHE A 8 0.94 -8.68 -13.66
N MET A 9 1.51 -9.29 -12.61
CA MET A 9 0.91 -9.28 -11.27
C MET A 9 0.79 -7.85 -10.72
N ASN A 10 1.82 -7.02 -10.91
CA ASN A 10 1.78 -5.61 -10.51
C ASN A 10 0.67 -4.84 -11.21
N LEU A 11 0.48 -5.08 -12.51
CA LEU A 11 -0.57 -4.45 -13.29
C LEU A 11 -1.99 -4.80 -12.77
N MET A 12 -2.20 -6.04 -12.35
CA MET A 12 -3.50 -6.51 -11.86
C MET A 12 -3.76 -6.17 -10.39
N SER A 13 -2.72 -6.17 -9.56
CA SER A 13 -2.85 -6.00 -8.11
C SER A 13 -3.26 -4.59 -7.70
N ARG A 14 -2.80 -3.54 -8.39
CA ARG A 14 -3.18 -2.15 -8.08
C ARG A 14 -4.68 -1.89 -8.24
N PRO A 15 -5.32 -2.18 -9.39
CA PRO A 15 -6.76 -2.05 -9.51
C PRO A 15 -7.54 -2.93 -8.53
N ALA A 16 -7.05 -4.15 -8.27
CA ALA A 16 -7.67 -5.05 -7.32
C ALA A 16 -7.66 -4.47 -5.90
N GLY A 17 -6.55 -3.87 -5.46
CA GLY A 17 -6.45 -3.21 -4.16
C GLY A 17 -7.41 -2.03 -4.01
N GLY A 18 -7.53 -1.19 -5.04
CA GLY A 18 -8.49 -0.10 -5.08
C GLY A 18 -9.94 -0.62 -5.00
N TRP A 19 -10.30 -1.59 -5.82
CA TRP A 19 -11.64 -2.19 -5.82
C TRP A 19 -11.99 -2.87 -4.49
N LEU A 20 -11.06 -3.62 -3.90
CA LEU A 20 -11.23 -4.21 -2.56
C LEU A 20 -11.47 -3.13 -1.50
N SER A 21 -10.70 -2.06 -1.56
CA SER A 21 -10.79 -0.92 -0.65
C SER A 21 -12.16 -0.23 -0.73
N ASP A 22 -12.69 -0.05 -1.94
CA ASP A 22 -14.03 0.53 -2.13
C ASP A 22 -15.15 -0.41 -1.67
N LYS A 23 -14.95 -1.73 -1.75
CA LYS A 23 -15.97 -2.73 -1.40
C LYS A 23 -16.01 -3.07 0.08
N PHE A 24 -14.88 -3.19 0.75
CA PHE A 24 -14.76 -3.71 2.12
C PHE A 24 -14.36 -2.66 3.16
N GLY A 25 -14.26 -1.40 2.75
CA GLY A 25 -13.80 -0.30 3.61
C GLY A 25 -12.28 -0.12 3.53
N ARG A 26 -11.86 1.13 3.46
CA ARG A 26 -10.46 1.50 3.20
C ARG A 26 -9.54 1.12 4.32
N LYS A 27 -9.92 1.44 5.56
CA LYS A 27 -9.15 1.10 6.75
C LYS A 27 -8.96 -0.40 6.89
N THR A 28 -10.03 -1.17 6.74
CA THR A 28 -9.99 -2.63 6.89
C THR A 28 -9.06 -3.27 5.85
N VAL A 29 -9.19 -2.87 4.59
CA VAL A 29 -8.36 -3.42 3.52
C VAL A 29 -6.90 -3.02 3.69
N LEU A 30 -6.60 -1.77 4.02
CA LEU A 30 -5.24 -1.33 4.29
C LEU A 30 -4.61 -2.07 5.48
N LEU A 31 -5.36 -2.33 6.56
CA LEU A 31 -4.87 -3.12 7.69
C LEU A 31 -4.53 -4.56 7.27
N ILE A 32 -5.42 -5.23 6.51
CA ILE A 32 -5.18 -6.59 6.03
C ILE A 32 -3.96 -6.63 5.12
N LEU A 33 -3.87 -5.70 4.16
CA LEU A 33 -2.75 -5.66 3.20
C LEU A 33 -1.42 -5.36 3.90
N THR A 34 -1.41 -4.44 4.86
CA THR A 34 -0.20 -4.08 5.62
C THR A 34 0.23 -5.21 6.56
N ALA A 35 -0.72 -5.90 7.19
CA ALA A 35 -0.41 -7.10 8.00
C ALA A 35 0.17 -8.21 7.12
N GLY A 36 -0.43 -8.47 5.95
CA GLY A 36 0.08 -9.43 4.97
C GLY A 36 1.48 -9.07 4.48
N LEU A 37 1.73 -7.77 4.27
CA LEU A 37 3.03 -7.23 3.91
C LEU A 37 4.09 -7.50 4.99
N ALA A 38 3.78 -7.17 6.26
CA ALA A 38 4.68 -7.40 7.38
C ALA A 38 5.01 -8.89 7.53
N ALA A 39 4.01 -9.77 7.49
CA ALA A 39 4.20 -11.22 7.58
C ALA A 39 5.00 -11.75 6.37
N GLY A 40 4.71 -11.28 5.16
CA GLY A 40 5.41 -11.69 3.95
C GLY A 40 6.89 -11.32 3.97
N TYR A 41 7.24 -10.09 4.31
CA TYR A 41 8.65 -9.67 4.40
C TYR A 41 9.37 -10.29 5.59
N PHE A 42 8.69 -10.54 6.70
CA PHE A 42 9.26 -11.34 7.77
C PHE A 42 9.58 -12.76 7.27
N GLY A 43 8.66 -13.39 6.54
CA GLY A 43 8.92 -14.67 5.88
C GLY A 43 10.11 -14.62 4.91
N MET A 44 10.22 -13.56 4.10
CA MET A 44 11.37 -13.36 3.18
C MET A 44 12.70 -13.24 3.92
N SER A 45 12.71 -12.71 5.13
CA SER A 45 13.95 -12.55 5.92
C SER A 45 14.58 -13.89 6.35
N ILE A 46 13.78 -14.93 6.44
CA ILE A 46 14.24 -16.29 6.81
C ILE A 46 14.52 -17.18 5.60
N VAL A 47 14.28 -16.71 4.38
CA VAL A 47 14.64 -17.42 3.15
C VAL A 47 16.16 -17.52 3.04
N ASN A 48 16.66 -18.72 2.83
CA ASN A 48 18.07 -19.01 2.66
C ASN A 48 18.35 -19.92 1.44
N SER A 49 19.59 -20.20 1.18
CA SER A 49 20.01 -21.00 0.02
C SER A 49 19.50 -22.47 0.04
N ALA A 50 19.01 -22.97 1.17
CA ALA A 50 18.43 -24.31 1.27
C ALA A 50 16.98 -24.36 0.75
N TRP A 51 16.34 -23.22 0.54
CA TRP A 51 14.97 -23.16 0.05
C TRP A 51 14.88 -23.44 -1.46
N PRO A 52 13.87 -24.17 -1.90
CA PRO A 52 13.66 -24.37 -3.34
C PRO A 52 13.31 -23.04 -4.00
N LEU A 53 13.90 -22.76 -5.17
CA LEU A 53 13.74 -21.50 -5.90
C LEU A 53 12.27 -21.13 -6.14
N TRP A 54 11.43 -22.12 -6.49
CA TRP A 54 10.01 -21.86 -6.75
C TRP A 54 9.27 -21.30 -5.53
N LEU A 55 9.63 -21.74 -4.32
CA LEU A 55 9.01 -21.26 -3.08
C LEU A 55 9.44 -19.82 -2.77
N ALA A 56 10.72 -19.51 -2.94
CA ALA A 56 11.22 -18.15 -2.80
C ALA A 56 10.55 -17.19 -3.79
N VAL A 57 10.39 -17.61 -5.05
CA VAL A 57 9.67 -16.84 -6.08
C VAL A 57 8.21 -16.66 -5.72
N ALA A 58 7.53 -17.70 -5.25
CA ALA A 58 6.12 -17.63 -4.84
C ALA A 58 5.93 -16.64 -3.67
N MET A 59 6.82 -16.67 -2.67
CA MET A 59 6.81 -15.69 -1.58
C MET A 59 7.04 -14.27 -2.06
N ALA A 60 8.01 -14.04 -2.93
CA ALA A 60 8.28 -12.73 -3.50
C ALA A 60 7.06 -12.20 -4.27
N MET A 61 6.37 -13.06 -5.03
CA MET A 61 5.14 -12.69 -5.73
C MET A 61 4.00 -12.38 -4.76
N ALA A 62 3.83 -13.15 -3.69
CA ALA A 62 2.85 -12.84 -2.66
C ALA A 62 3.12 -11.48 -1.99
N CYS A 63 4.37 -11.20 -1.61
CA CYS A 63 4.76 -9.89 -1.09
C CYS A 63 4.44 -8.77 -2.08
N SER A 64 4.77 -8.96 -3.37
CA SER A 64 4.46 -8.00 -4.42
C SER A 64 2.95 -7.72 -4.54
N PHE A 65 2.11 -8.75 -4.43
CA PHE A 65 0.67 -8.58 -4.41
C PHE A 65 0.20 -7.67 -3.27
N PHE A 66 0.68 -7.89 -2.05
CA PHE A 66 0.33 -7.05 -0.91
C PHE A 66 0.80 -5.61 -1.08
N VAL A 67 2.03 -5.39 -1.56
CA VAL A 67 2.59 -4.05 -1.83
C VAL A 67 1.73 -3.31 -2.85
N GLN A 68 1.51 -3.91 -4.01
CA GLN A 68 0.83 -3.24 -5.12
C GLN A 68 -0.66 -3.02 -4.83
N SER A 69 -1.31 -3.99 -4.18
CA SER A 69 -2.70 -3.81 -3.73
C SER A 69 -2.81 -2.73 -2.67
N GLY A 70 -1.85 -2.66 -1.74
CA GLY A 70 -1.76 -1.60 -0.74
C GLY A 70 -1.62 -0.21 -1.38
N GLU A 71 -0.77 -0.09 -2.38
CA GLU A 71 -0.62 1.15 -3.14
C GLU A 71 -1.94 1.54 -3.84
N GLY A 72 -2.60 0.59 -4.49
CA GLY A 72 -3.92 0.82 -5.09
C GLY A 72 -4.98 1.29 -4.09
N ALA A 73 -5.02 0.69 -2.90
CA ALA A 73 -5.94 1.08 -1.82
C ALA A 73 -5.64 2.48 -1.28
N VAL A 74 -4.35 2.87 -1.15
CA VAL A 74 -3.95 4.22 -0.74
C VAL A 74 -4.41 5.25 -1.77
N PHE A 75 -4.16 5.02 -3.07
CA PHE A 75 -4.58 5.94 -4.12
C PHE A 75 -6.11 6.03 -4.25
N ALA A 76 -6.87 4.99 -3.93
CA ALA A 76 -8.33 5.03 -3.86
C ALA A 76 -8.84 5.91 -2.70
N ALA A 77 -8.06 6.09 -1.63
CA ALA A 77 -8.40 6.95 -0.51
C ALA A 77 -8.13 8.45 -0.78
N VAL A 78 -7.20 8.78 -1.69
CA VAL A 78 -6.75 10.16 -1.97
C VAL A 78 -7.90 11.12 -2.33
N PRO A 79 -8.85 10.78 -3.23
CA PRO A 79 -9.94 11.70 -3.60
C PRO A 79 -10.87 12.05 -2.45
N LEU A 80 -10.90 11.23 -1.40
CA LEU A 80 -11.77 11.44 -0.24
C LEU A 80 -11.17 12.38 0.81
N ILE A 81 -9.87 12.62 0.77
CA ILE A 81 -9.23 13.56 1.69
C ILE A 81 -9.66 14.97 1.33
N LYS A 82 -9.54 15.35 0.06
CA LYS A 82 -10.02 16.64 -0.46
C LYS A 82 -10.11 16.57 -1.99
N ARG A 83 -11.33 16.46 -2.51
CA ARG A 83 -11.60 16.22 -3.93
C ARG A 83 -10.95 17.25 -4.86
N ARG A 84 -11.02 18.52 -4.48
CA ARG A 84 -10.43 19.64 -5.23
C ARG A 84 -8.89 19.55 -5.34
N LEU A 85 -8.23 18.94 -4.37
CA LEU A 85 -6.77 18.81 -4.29
C LEU A 85 -6.27 17.40 -4.62
N THR A 86 -7.12 16.55 -5.20
CA THR A 86 -6.80 15.14 -5.50
C THR A 86 -5.47 14.99 -6.23
N GLY A 87 -5.21 15.80 -7.26
CA GLY A 87 -3.95 15.75 -8.00
C GLY A 87 -2.73 16.14 -7.17
N GLN A 88 -2.86 17.14 -6.31
CA GLN A 88 -1.76 17.56 -5.42
C GLN A 88 -1.47 16.49 -4.38
N ILE A 89 -2.51 15.93 -3.73
CA ILE A 89 -2.36 14.89 -2.72
C ILE A 89 -1.79 13.61 -3.35
N ALA A 90 -2.27 13.22 -4.53
CA ALA A 90 -1.71 12.08 -5.27
C ALA A 90 -0.23 12.30 -5.64
N GLY A 91 0.12 13.50 -6.10
CA GLY A 91 1.50 13.86 -6.39
C GLY A 91 2.41 13.80 -5.16
N MET A 92 1.94 14.31 -4.02
CA MET A 92 2.67 14.23 -2.74
C MET A 92 2.85 12.77 -2.29
N THR A 93 1.79 11.96 -2.36
CA THR A 93 1.83 10.53 -2.02
C THR A 93 2.87 9.80 -2.87
N GLY A 94 2.90 10.04 -4.18
CA GLY A 94 3.90 9.47 -5.08
C GLY A 94 5.32 9.95 -4.79
N ALA A 95 5.49 11.25 -4.48
CA ALA A 95 6.79 11.82 -4.12
C ALA A 95 7.37 11.17 -2.85
N TYR A 96 6.56 11.04 -1.78
CA TYR A 96 6.98 10.34 -0.57
C TYR A 96 7.29 8.86 -0.81
N GLY A 97 6.55 8.19 -1.69
CA GLY A 97 6.87 6.83 -2.11
C GLY A 97 8.25 6.72 -2.75
N ASN A 98 8.62 7.66 -3.63
CA ASN A 98 9.96 7.70 -4.24
C ASN A 98 11.06 7.98 -3.20
N VAL A 99 10.83 8.90 -2.24
CA VAL A 99 11.77 9.13 -1.14
C VAL A 99 11.96 7.86 -0.33
N GLY A 100 10.88 7.15 0.01
CA GLY A 100 10.94 5.87 0.68
C GLY A 100 11.75 4.83 -0.08
N ALA A 101 11.58 4.75 -1.40
CA ALA A 101 12.36 3.84 -2.26
C ALA A 101 13.87 4.13 -2.18
N VAL A 102 14.27 5.40 -2.22
CA VAL A 102 15.69 5.80 -2.08
C VAL A 102 16.23 5.41 -0.70
N CYS A 103 15.46 5.64 0.36
CA CYS A 103 15.85 5.24 1.71
C CYS A 103 16.07 3.73 1.80
N TYR A 104 15.15 2.92 1.27
CA TYR A 104 15.30 1.46 1.28
C TYR A 104 16.46 0.96 0.43
N LEU A 105 16.72 1.57 -0.73
CA LEU A 105 17.90 1.23 -1.55
C LEU A 105 19.21 1.55 -0.81
N THR A 106 19.25 2.63 -0.05
CA THR A 106 20.40 2.99 0.79
C THR A 106 20.61 1.96 1.90
N VAL A 107 19.53 1.51 2.56
CA VAL A 107 19.60 0.45 3.57
C VAL A 107 20.11 -0.85 2.92
N LEU A 108 19.56 -1.23 1.75
CA LEU A 108 19.98 -2.44 1.03
C LEU A 108 21.46 -2.43 0.67
N ALA A 109 22.03 -1.26 0.38
CA ALA A 109 23.46 -1.13 0.09
C ALA A 109 24.36 -1.32 1.33
N SER A 110 23.79 -1.26 2.54
CA SER A 110 24.52 -1.23 3.81
C SER A 110 24.34 -2.49 4.65
N VAL A 111 23.33 -3.32 4.37
CA VAL A 111 23.00 -4.52 5.15
C VAL A 111 22.82 -5.75 4.24
N ASP A 112 22.83 -6.94 4.85
CA ASP A 112 22.51 -8.19 4.16
C ASP A 112 21.00 -8.29 3.83
N TYR A 113 20.63 -9.16 2.90
CA TYR A 113 19.24 -9.31 2.42
C TYR A 113 18.27 -9.68 3.54
N SER A 114 18.66 -10.54 4.49
CA SER A 114 17.81 -10.95 5.61
C SER A 114 17.46 -9.74 6.49
N SER A 115 18.47 -8.97 6.89
CA SER A 115 18.29 -7.73 7.66
C SER A 115 17.49 -6.68 6.90
N PHE A 116 17.69 -6.56 5.59
CA PHE A 116 16.91 -5.66 4.74
C PHE A 116 15.42 -5.99 4.78
N PHE A 117 15.03 -7.25 4.62
CA PHE A 117 13.64 -7.66 4.70
C PHE A 117 13.05 -7.49 6.09
N LEU A 118 13.84 -7.66 7.15
CA LEU A 118 13.41 -7.35 8.52
C LEU A 118 13.12 -5.86 8.73
N VAL A 119 13.93 -4.99 8.15
CA VAL A 119 13.69 -3.53 8.19
C VAL A 119 12.36 -3.19 7.51
N ILE A 120 12.09 -3.77 6.33
CA ILE A 120 10.80 -3.55 5.64
C ILE A 120 9.64 -4.11 6.47
N ALA A 121 9.78 -5.31 7.04
CA ALA A 121 8.74 -5.89 7.90
C ALA A 121 8.48 -4.99 9.13
N GLY A 122 9.54 -4.47 9.76
CA GLY A 122 9.41 -3.56 10.90
C GLY A 122 8.70 -2.25 10.54
N THR A 123 9.04 -1.66 9.41
CA THR A 123 8.34 -0.44 8.93
C THR A 123 6.88 -0.73 8.53
N ALA A 124 6.58 -1.90 8.00
CA ALA A 124 5.19 -2.32 7.75
C ALA A 124 4.40 -2.46 9.06
N VAL A 125 5.00 -2.95 10.14
CA VAL A 125 4.37 -2.98 11.48
C VAL A 125 4.10 -1.57 11.99
N VAL A 126 5.04 -0.64 11.84
CA VAL A 126 4.83 0.77 12.20
C VAL A 126 3.68 1.37 11.37
N GLY A 127 3.64 1.09 10.07
CA GLY A 127 2.54 1.50 9.20
C GLY A 127 1.19 0.90 9.65
N PHE A 128 1.17 -0.38 10.03
CA PHE A 128 -0.03 -1.03 10.57
C PHE A 128 -0.54 -0.34 11.85
N ILE A 129 0.37 -0.04 12.78
CA ILE A 129 0.02 0.68 14.01
C ILE A 129 -0.54 2.07 13.69
N THR A 130 0.07 2.79 12.75
CA THR A 130 -0.41 4.10 12.30
C THR A 130 -1.82 4.01 11.71
N LEU A 131 -2.10 2.98 10.91
CA LEU A 131 -3.42 2.74 10.32
C LEU A 131 -4.51 2.45 11.38
N LEU A 132 -4.17 1.93 12.55
CA LEU A 132 -5.16 1.76 13.63
C LEU A 132 -5.76 3.09 14.09
N PHE A 133 -4.99 4.17 14.03
CA PHE A 133 -5.43 5.53 14.38
C PHE A 133 -6.09 6.27 13.21
N MET A 134 -6.13 5.68 12.01
CA MET A 134 -6.81 6.26 10.87
C MET A 134 -8.32 6.25 11.11
N GLU A 135 -8.96 7.41 10.95
CA GLU A 135 -10.41 7.53 10.91
C GLU A 135 -10.89 7.53 9.47
N GLU A 136 -11.86 6.66 9.16
CA GLU A 136 -12.52 6.71 7.85
C GLU A 136 -13.60 7.78 7.86
N PRO A 137 -13.65 8.67 6.85
CA PRO A 137 -14.78 9.59 6.68
C PRO A 137 -16.05 8.77 6.47
N LYS A 138 -17.03 8.94 7.36
CA LYS A 138 -18.33 8.29 7.27
C LYS A 138 -19.40 9.31 6.90
N GLY A 139 -20.36 8.92 6.07
CA GLY A 139 -21.50 9.74 5.70
C GLY A 139 -21.19 10.75 4.58
N GLN A 140 -21.84 11.90 4.63
CA GLN A 140 -21.72 12.94 3.61
C GLN A 140 -20.56 13.88 3.95
N MET A 141 -19.65 14.11 2.99
CA MET A 141 -18.63 15.14 3.10
C MET A 141 -19.14 16.43 2.45
N ALA A 142 -19.09 17.53 3.21
CA ALA A 142 -19.40 18.85 2.70
C ALA A 142 -18.17 19.44 2.00
N GLU A 143 -18.24 19.65 0.69
CA GLU A 143 -17.21 20.37 -0.07
C GLU A 143 -17.72 21.77 -0.39
N VAL A 144 -16.98 22.78 0.05
CA VAL A 144 -17.26 24.18 -0.29
C VAL A 144 -16.62 24.50 -1.64
N ARG A 145 -17.43 24.80 -2.65
CA ARG A 145 -16.96 25.26 -3.97
C ARG A 145 -16.38 26.68 -3.89
N GLU A 146 -15.66 27.09 -4.93
CA GLU A 146 -15.09 28.45 -5.03
C GLU A 146 -16.13 29.57 -5.00
N ASP A 147 -17.35 29.26 -5.45
CA ASP A 147 -18.52 30.15 -5.41
C ASP A 147 -19.22 30.22 -4.04
N GLY A 148 -18.69 29.54 -3.02
CA GLY A 148 -19.24 29.49 -1.68
C GLY A 148 -20.41 28.50 -1.51
N THR A 149 -20.82 27.77 -2.54
CA THR A 149 -21.84 26.74 -2.44
C THR A 149 -21.29 25.47 -1.77
N VAL A 150 -22.12 24.87 -0.89
CA VAL A 150 -21.77 23.62 -0.21
C VAL A 150 -22.37 22.46 -0.98
N GLU A 151 -21.56 21.59 -1.54
CA GLU A 151 -21.97 20.34 -2.16
C GLU A 151 -21.76 19.18 -1.17
N LEU A 152 -22.83 18.46 -0.84
CA LEU A 152 -22.78 17.26 -0.03
C LEU A 152 -22.44 16.07 -0.93
N ILE A 153 -21.33 15.42 -0.66
CA ILE A 153 -20.87 14.25 -1.40
C ILE A 153 -21.08 13.02 -0.52
N ASP A 154 -21.86 12.06 -1.01
CA ASP A 154 -22.02 10.78 -0.32
C ASP A 154 -20.70 10.01 -0.36
N VAL A 155 -20.09 9.81 0.80
CA VAL A 155 -19.01 8.85 0.99
C VAL A 155 -19.72 7.52 1.23
N ALA A 156 -19.62 6.59 0.26
CA ALA A 156 -20.34 5.34 0.27
C ALA A 156 -20.30 4.65 1.64
N ASP A 157 -21.45 4.66 2.32
CA ASP A 157 -21.70 3.81 3.47
C ASP A 157 -21.81 2.36 3.00
N LYS A 158 -20.82 1.55 3.38
CA LYS A 158 -21.01 0.09 3.41
C LYS A 158 -20.42 -0.48 4.68
#